data_fed87c44c60a378431db39a8da7f42f3
#
_entry.id   fed87c44c60a378431db39a8da7f42f3
#
_cell.length_a   1.000
_cell.length_b   1.000
_cell.length_c   1.000
_cell.angle_alpha   90.00
_cell.angle_beta   90.00
_cell.angle_gamma   90.00
#
_symmetry.space_group_name_H-M   'P 1'
#
loop_
_entity.id
_entity.type
_entity.pdbx_description
1 polymer ?
#
loop_
_entity_poly.entity_id
_entity_poly.type
_entity_poly.pdbx_seq_one_letter_code
_entity_poly.pdbx_strand_id
1 'polypeptide(L)'
;DSVYTCIKNGKQAYKGKLRTNAQSSIQNNTIETRYHSLCDKNVGIELYGRNIPQEMRGADNGIIPAADYYVEGVTVYNNTITAAGYGINLNDAKNNRIANNTIIDGNYVDTDPLHDQYNGIRVSTGSTGNTINDNTISGIRQTGILLYNNASATTINGNKISGCSAYGIRLNKNCSVTQSLQNNIIRDCPQGAIVTGEKSGCTVANGISQNTIQ
;
A
#
# COMPACT_ATOMS: atom_id res chain seq x y z
N ASP A 1 -8.74 -11.57 -22.02
CA ASP A 1 -8.71 -10.10 -22.01
C ASP A 1 -10.07 -9.56 -21.56
N SER A 2 -10.12 -8.91 -20.39
CA SER A 2 -11.34 -8.25 -19.93
C SER A 2 -11.46 -6.87 -20.58
N VAL A 3 -12.64 -6.56 -21.09
CA VAL A 3 -12.96 -5.23 -21.63
C VAL A 3 -13.62 -4.43 -20.52
N TYR A 4 -13.16 -3.23 -20.27
CA TYR A 4 -13.78 -2.32 -19.31
C TYR A 4 -14.29 -1.06 -20.00
N THR A 5 -15.36 -0.50 -19.46
CA THR A 5 -15.95 0.74 -19.93
C THR A 5 -16.02 1.72 -18.75
N CYS A 6 -15.43 2.87 -18.93
CA CYS A 6 -15.55 3.97 -17.97
C CYS A 6 -16.65 4.93 -18.45
N ILE A 7 -17.59 5.25 -17.58
CA ILE A 7 -18.66 6.21 -17.86
C ILE A 7 -18.44 7.46 -17.04
N LYS A 8 -18.43 8.60 -17.73
CA LYS A 8 -18.36 9.91 -17.11
C LYS A 8 -19.60 10.72 -17.51
N ASN A 9 -20.32 11.21 -16.52
CA ASN A 9 -21.56 11.98 -16.71
C ASN A 9 -22.62 11.24 -17.58
N GLY A 10 -22.81 9.93 -17.31
CA GLY A 10 -23.79 9.13 -18.03
C GLY A 10 -23.42 8.81 -19.50
N LYS A 11 -22.23 9.19 -19.95
CA LYS A 11 -21.74 8.91 -21.30
C LYS A 11 -20.50 8.04 -21.24
N GLN A 12 -20.37 7.10 -22.17
CA GLN A 12 -19.16 6.31 -22.31
C GLN A 12 -17.98 7.23 -22.62
N ALA A 13 -17.07 7.38 -21.62
CA ALA A 13 -15.89 8.21 -21.78
C ALA A 13 -14.69 7.41 -22.27
N TYR A 14 -14.64 6.11 -21.96
CA TYR A 14 -13.50 5.25 -22.27
C TYR A 14 -13.91 3.79 -22.35
N LYS A 15 -13.33 3.07 -23.30
CA LYS A 15 -13.47 1.62 -23.44
C LYS A 15 -12.08 1.04 -23.70
N GLY A 16 -11.65 0.11 -22.89
CA GLY A 16 -10.33 -0.51 -23.03
C GLY A 16 -10.34 -1.99 -22.68
N LYS A 17 -9.26 -2.67 -23.00
CA LYS A 17 -9.01 -4.04 -22.59
C LYS A 17 -8.10 -4.05 -21.37
N LEU A 18 -8.48 -4.76 -20.31
CA LEU A 18 -7.57 -5.11 -19.24
C LEU A 18 -6.56 -6.14 -19.79
N ARG A 19 -5.30 -5.79 -19.75
CA ARG A 19 -4.22 -6.75 -20.05
C ARG A 19 -3.94 -7.55 -18.78
N THR A 20 -4.26 -8.82 -18.79
CA THR A 20 -4.07 -9.72 -17.64
C THR A 20 -2.61 -10.07 -17.34
N ASN A 21 -1.68 -9.79 -18.26
CA ASN A 21 -0.25 -10.11 -18.11
C ASN A 21 0.66 -8.94 -18.50
N ALA A 22 0.21 -7.71 -18.38
CA ALA A 22 1.08 -6.57 -18.63
C ALA A 22 2.03 -6.39 -17.44
N GLN A 23 3.31 -6.56 -17.64
CA GLN A 23 4.35 -6.09 -16.72
C GLN A 23 4.35 -4.56 -16.74
N SER A 24 3.45 -3.97 -15.95
CA SER A 24 3.39 -2.52 -15.79
C SER A 24 4.41 -2.08 -14.76
N SER A 25 5.04 -0.93 -14.98
CA SER A 25 5.97 -0.36 -14.02
C SER A 25 5.74 1.12 -13.80
N ILE A 26 5.95 1.56 -12.57
CA ILE A 26 6.05 2.96 -12.15
C ILE A 26 7.45 3.10 -11.58
N GLN A 27 8.36 3.74 -12.32
CA GLN A 27 9.75 3.74 -11.93
C GLN A 27 10.47 5.04 -12.27
N ASN A 28 11.49 5.35 -11.46
CA ASN A 28 12.39 6.50 -11.66
C ASN A 28 11.67 7.85 -11.66
N ASN A 29 10.58 7.97 -10.90
CA ASN A 29 9.83 9.22 -10.81
C ASN A 29 10.18 9.97 -9.53
N THR A 30 10.10 11.29 -9.59
CA THR A 30 10.02 12.16 -8.42
C THR A 30 8.59 12.63 -8.28
N ILE A 31 7.94 12.29 -7.16
CA ILE A 31 6.53 12.54 -6.90
C ILE A 31 6.40 13.35 -5.63
N GLU A 32 5.71 14.48 -5.74
CA GLU A 32 5.34 15.31 -4.60
C GLU A 32 3.82 15.45 -4.55
N THR A 33 3.22 15.10 -3.42
CA THR A 33 1.80 15.36 -3.17
C THR A 33 1.65 16.40 -2.08
N ARG A 34 0.71 17.32 -2.28
CA ARG A 34 0.40 18.37 -1.31
C ARG A 34 -0.91 18.07 -0.61
N TYR A 35 -0.99 18.46 0.64
CA TYR A 35 -2.23 18.38 1.39
C TYR A 35 -3.32 19.21 0.74
N HIS A 36 -4.51 18.64 0.65
CA HIS A 36 -5.72 19.34 0.27
C HIS A 36 -6.89 18.85 1.13
N SER A 37 -7.54 19.75 1.82
CA SER A 37 -8.59 19.46 2.80
C SER A 37 -9.80 18.67 2.24
N LEU A 38 -10.02 18.72 0.94
CA LEU A 38 -11.07 17.96 0.26
C LEU A 38 -10.60 16.58 -0.27
N CYS A 39 -9.34 16.20 0.00
CA CYS A 39 -8.79 14.92 -0.43
C CYS A 39 -8.54 14.03 0.79
N ASP A 40 -9.28 12.93 0.88
CA ASP A 40 -9.22 12.02 2.03
C ASP A 40 -7.87 11.32 2.21
N LYS A 41 -7.04 11.21 1.19
CA LYS A 41 -5.86 10.34 1.26
C LYS A 41 -4.53 10.95 0.85
N ASN A 42 -4.48 11.92 -0.04
CA ASN A 42 -3.23 12.55 -0.51
C ASN A 42 -2.10 11.55 -0.83
N VAL A 43 -2.36 10.58 -1.71
CA VAL A 43 -1.48 9.44 -1.98
C VAL A 43 -0.43 9.77 -3.03
N GLY A 44 0.82 9.36 -2.82
CA GLY A 44 1.88 9.47 -3.83
C GLY A 44 1.67 8.50 -4.99
N ILE A 45 1.59 7.18 -4.72
CA ILE A 45 1.27 6.14 -5.70
C ILE A 45 0.17 5.26 -5.15
N GLU A 46 -0.91 5.09 -5.91
CA GLU A 46 -2.00 4.20 -5.53
C GLU A 46 -2.18 3.05 -6.52
N LEU A 47 -2.10 1.82 -6.02
CA LEU A 47 -2.49 0.61 -6.73
C LEU A 47 -3.85 0.18 -6.18
N TYR A 48 -4.90 0.52 -6.90
CA TYR A 48 -6.29 0.35 -6.44
C TYR A 48 -7.07 -0.58 -7.35
N GLY A 49 -7.37 -1.77 -6.86
CA GLY A 49 -8.34 -2.68 -7.45
C GLY A 49 -9.75 -2.45 -6.88
N ARG A 50 -10.67 -3.36 -7.12
CA ARG A 50 -12.03 -3.28 -6.59
C ARG A 50 -12.62 -4.65 -6.30
N ASN A 51 -12.99 -4.84 -5.05
CA ASN A 51 -13.86 -5.94 -4.65
C ASN A 51 -15.32 -5.51 -4.91
N ILE A 52 -16.00 -6.22 -5.79
CA ILE A 52 -17.38 -5.92 -6.17
C ILE A 52 -18.34 -6.71 -5.26
N PRO A 53 -19.19 -6.06 -4.46
CA PRO A 53 -20.23 -6.74 -3.71
C PRO A 53 -21.09 -7.62 -4.61
N GLN A 54 -21.45 -8.82 -4.15
CA GLN A 54 -22.15 -9.82 -4.96
C GLN A 54 -23.46 -9.28 -5.54
N GLU A 55 -24.18 -8.50 -4.78
CA GLU A 55 -25.44 -7.86 -5.17
C GLU A 55 -25.30 -6.79 -6.25
N MET A 56 -24.11 -6.26 -6.42
CA MET A 56 -23.81 -5.24 -7.43
C MET A 56 -23.20 -5.83 -8.71
N ARG A 57 -22.83 -7.11 -8.73
CA ARG A 57 -22.13 -7.71 -9.86
C ARG A 57 -23.01 -7.75 -11.11
N GLY A 58 -22.49 -7.23 -12.22
CA GLY A 58 -23.21 -7.15 -13.48
C GLY A 58 -24.38 -6.16 -13.50
N ALA A 59 -24.54 -5.33 -12.46
CA ALA A 59 -25.54 -4.27 -12.45
C ALA A 59 -25.27 -3.20 -13.51
N ASP A 60 -26.25 -2.31 -13.73
CA ASP A 60 -26.18 -1.22 -14.71
C ASP A 60 -25.82 -1.70 -16.12
N ASN A 61 -26.50 -2.75 -16.61
CA ASN A 61 -26.29 -3.31 -17.95
C ASN A 61 -24.83 -3.74 -18.22
N GLY A 62 -24.15 -4.26 -17.18
CA GLY A 62 -22.76 -4.71 -17.28
C GLY A 62 -21.72 -3.59 -17.15
N ILE A 63 -22.11 -2.39 -16.76
CA ILE A 63 -21.18 -1.30 -16.44
C ILE A 63 -20.37 -1.64 -15.19
N ILE A 64 -21.03 -2.25 -14.20
CA ILE A 64 -20.34 -2.77 -13.03
C ILE A 64 -19.81 -4.17 -13.37
N PRO A 65 -18.51 -4.42 -13.23
CA PRO A 65 -17.93 -5.71 -13.54
C PRO A 65 -18.64 -6.86 -12.83
N ALA A 66 -18.77 -8.00 -13.49
CA ALA A 66 -19.38 -9.20 -12.91
C ALA A 66 -18.48 -9.91 -11.87
N ALA A 67 -17.24 -9.53 -11.76
CA ALA A 67 -16.26 -10.09 -10.83
C ALA A 67 -15.33 -9.01 -10.29
N ASP A 68 -14.67 -9.32 -9.17
CA ASP A 68 -13.62 -8.49 -8.61
C ASP A 68 -12.49 -8.30 -9.61
N TYR A 69 -11.83 -7.16 -9.54
CA TYR A 69 -10.60 -6.95 -10.28
C TYR A 69 -9.51 -6.43 -9.35
N TYR A 70 -8.32 -6.90 -9.61
CA TYR A 70 -7.12 -6.59 -8.83
C TYR A 70 -6.11 -5.86 -9.70
N VAL A 71 -5.34 -4.98 -9.09
CA VAL A 71 -4.11 -4.48 -9.72
C VAL A 71 -3.03 -5.51 -9.49
N GLU A 72 -2.51 -6.13 -10.53
CA GLU A 72 -1.61 -7.28 -10.42
C GLU A 72 -0.34 -7.13 -11.27
N GLY A 73 0.78 -7.63 -10.72
CA GLY A 73 2.05 -7.71 -11.44
C GLY A 73 2.73 -6.37 -11.71
N VAL A 74 2.35 -5.31 -11.00
CA VAL A 74 2.96 -3.98 -11.16
C VAL A 74 4.27 -3.91 -10.37
N THR A 75 5.29 -3.33 -10.99
CA THR A 75 6.55 -2.98 -10.31
C THR A 75 6.59 -1.48 -10.03
N VAL A 76 6.64 -1.11 -8.74
CA VAL A 76 6.91 0.25 -8.26
C VAL A 76 8.36 0.30 -7.78
N TYR A 77 9.22 0.96 -8.53
CA TYR A 77 10.66 0.84 -8.34
C TYR A 77 11.40 2.15 -8.49
N ASN A 78 12.35 2.41 -7.58
CA ASN A 78 13.27 3.55 -7.64
C ASN A 78 12.56 4.91 -7.80
N ASN A 79 11.44 5.11 -7.10
CA ASN A 79 10.77 6.40 -7.06
C ASN A 79 11.18 7.16 -5.80
N THR A 80 11.25 8.48 -5.91
CA THR A 80 11.38 9.39 -4.77
C THR A 80 10.01 10.04 -4.55
N ILE A 81 9.42 9.80 -3.38
CA ILE A 81 8.06 10.22 -3.06
C ILE A 81 8.07 11.08 -1.79
N THR A 82 7.61 12.32 -1.93
CA THR A 82 7.32 13.21 -0.81
C THR A 82 5.80 13.33 -0.70
N ALA A 83 5.21 12.67 0.29
CA ALA A 83 3.76 12.53 0.35
C ALA A 83 3.15 13.25 1.55
N ALA A 84 2.00 13.88 1.31
CA ALA A 84 1.21 14.53 2.36
C ALA A 84 0.31 13.55 3.13
N GLY A 85 0.20 12.31 2.67
CA GLY A 85 -0.57 11.24 3.29
C GLY A 85 0.14 9.90 3.14
N TYR A 86 -0.43 8.97 2.37
CA TYR A 86 0.27 7.72 2.05
C TYR A 86 1.37 7.94 1.00
N GLY A 87 2.54 7.40 1.23
CA GLY A 87 3.57 7.33 0.18
C GLY A 87 3.11 6.40 -0.95
N ILE A 88 2.89 5.13 -0.63
CA ILE A 88 2.37 4.10 -1.55
C ILE A 88 1.20 3.38 -0.89
N ASN A 89 0.05 3.33 -1.55
CA ASN A 89 -1.14 2.62 -1.07
C ASN A 89 -1.53 1.48 -2.01
N LEU A 90 -1.71 0.30 -1.44
CA LEU A 90 -2.17 -0.90 -2.12
C LEU A 90 -3.53 -1.30 -1.54
N ASN A 91 -4.55 -1.39 -2.40
CA ASN A 91 -5.88 -1.86 -2.05
C ASN A 91 -6.39 -2.77 -3.16
N ASP A 92 -6.84 -3.98 -2.83
CA ASP A 92 -7.18 -5.01 -3.83
C ASP A 92 -6.05 -5.17 -4.88
N ALA A 93 -4.82 -5.22 -4.41
CA ALA A 93 -3.61 -5.27 -5.21
C ALA A 93 -2.84 -6.57 -4.93
N LYS A 94 -2.50 -7.34 -5.98
CA LYS A 94 -1.92 -8.69 -5.85
C LYS A 94 -0.59 -8.81 -6.59
N ASN A 95 0.33 -9.57 -5.99
CA ASN A 95 1.58 -9.98 -6.64
C ASN A 95 2.39 -8.80 -7.22
N ASN A 96 2.33 -7.63 -6.58
CA ASN A 96 3.08 -6.44 -6.99
C ASN A 96 4.43 -6.40 -6.27
N ARG A 97 5.39 -5.75 -6.90
CA ARG A 97 6.74 -5.54 -6.37
C ARG A 97 6.95 -4.06 -6.04
N ILE A 98 7.16 -3.76 -4.77
CA ILE A 98 7.42 -2.41 -4.26
C ILE A 98 8.87 -2.38 -3.75
N ALA A 99 9.79 -1.80 -4.51
CA ALA A 99 11.20 -1.91 -4.16
C ALA A 99 12.03 -0.67 -4.48
N ASN A 100 13.08 -0.45 -3.68
CA ASN A 100 14.05 0.62 -3.84
C ASN A 100 13.45 2.03 -3.91
N ASN A 101 12.26 2.24 -3.35
CA ASN A 101 11.67 3.57 -3.31
C ASN A 101 12.18 4.34 -2.09
N THR A 102 12.35 5.64 -2.25
CA THR A 102 12.59 6.58 -1.15
C THR A 102 11.29 7.31 -0.83
N ILE A 103 10.79 7.17 0.38
CA ILE A 103 9.50 7.74 0.81
C ILE A 103 9.73 8.62 2.03
N ILE A 104 9.31 9.87 1.92
CA ILE A 104 9.48 10.90 2.95
C ILE A 104 8.12 11.56 3.19
N ASP A 105 7.80 11.88 4.45
CA ASP A 105 6.64 12.70 4.78
C ASP A 105 6.84 14.12 4.24
N GLY A 106 5.82 14.66 3.59
CA GLY A 106 5.81 16.03 3.07
C GLY A 106 5.67 17.09 4.16
N ASN A 107 5.53 16.68 5.42
CA ASN A 107 5.42 17.54 6.59
C ASN A 107 4.32 18.61 6.48
N TYR A 108 3.25 18.31 5.77
CA TYR A 108 2.11 19.19 5.66
C TYR A 108 1.26 19.14 6.93
N VAL A 109 0.88 20.28 7.44
CA VAL A 109 0.04 20.36 8.63
C VAL A 109 -1.39 19.98 8.25
N ASP A 110 -1.81 18.80 8.68
CA ASP A 110 -3.22 18.43 8.72
C ASP A 110 -3.75 18.75 10.11
N THR A 111 -4.78 19.55 10.19
CA THR A 111 -5.42 19.92 11.44
C THR A 111 -6.59 19.01 11.79
N ASP A 112 -6.95 18.05 10.93
CA ASP A 112 -8.02 17.10 11.20
C ASP A 112 -7.51 15.87 11.96
N PRO A 113 -7.85 15.72 13.26
CA PRO A 113 -7.40 14.60 14.08
C PRO A 113 -7.99 13.25 13.65
N LEU A 114 -8.97 13.25 12.74
CA LEU A 114 -9.59 12.02 12.20
C LEU A 114 -8.84 11.44 11.02
N HIS A 115 -7.92 12.17 10.43
CA HIS A 115 -7.10 11.69 9.31
C HIS A 115 -5.94 10.84 9.82
N ASP A 116 -6.20 9.58 10.07
CA ASP A 116 -5.25 8.56 10.49
C ASP A 116 -4.52 7.91 9.29
N GLN A 117 -4.06 8.74 8.34
CA GLN A 117 -3.69 8.29 7.00
C GLN A 117 -2.26 8.69 6.60
N TYR A 118 -1.31 8.53 7.52
CA TYR A 118 0.08 8.92 7.31
C TYR A 118 1.01 7.71 7.38
N ASN A 119 1.01 6.90 6.32
CA ASN A 119 1.87 5.73 6.26
C ASN A 119 2.83 5.82 5.08
N GLY A 120 4.03 5.33 5.25
CA GLY A 120 4.99 5.25 4.14
C GLY A 120 4.46 4.31 3.06
N ILE A 121 4.26 3.04 3.40
CA ILE A 121 3.64 2.04 2.53
C ILE A 121 2.46 1.41 3.29
N ARG A 122 1.27 1.44 2.68
CA ARG A 122 0.08 0.78 3.22
C ARG A 122 -0.37 -0.33 2.30
N VAL A 123 -0.60 -1.51 2.87
CA VAL A 123 -1.19 -2.66 2.18
C VAL A 123 -2.50 -2.99 2.88
N SER A 124 -3.60 -2.88 2.20
CA SER A 124 -4.92 -3.02 2.81
C SER A 124 -5.82 -3.96 2.02
N THR A 125 -6.99 -4.16 2.54
CA THR A 125 -8.09 -5.03 2.11
C THR A 125 -7.91 -5.70 0.75
N GLY A 126 -7.98 -7.03 0.69
CA GLY A 126 -7.89 -7.80 -0.56
C GLY A 126 -6.48 -7.89 -1.17
N SER A 127 -5.52 -7.13 -0.65
CA SER A 127 -4.15 -7.14 -1.17
C SER A 127 -3.38 -8.36 -0.67
N THR A 128 -2.80 -9.13 -1.59
CA THR A 128 -2.08 -10.36 -1.26
C THR A 128 -0.85 -10.58 -2.15
N GLY A 129 0.12 -11.35 -1.66
CA GLY A 129 1.26 -11.77 -2.47
C GLY A 129 2.24 -10.66 -2.85
N ASN A 130 2.10 -9.45 -2.30
CA ASN A 130 2.98 -8.34 -2.62
C ASN A 130 4.35 -8.48 -1.94
N THR A 131 5.40 -7.99 -2.60
CA THR A 131 6.75 -7.92 -2.04
C THR A 131 7.13 -6.46 -1.77
N ILE A 132 7.68 -6.18 -0.58
CA ILE A 132 8.05 -4.84 -0.13
C ILE A 132 9.50 -4.88 0.33
N ASN A 133 10.42 -4.59 -0.57
CA ASN A 133 11.83 -4.82 -0.30
C ASN A 133 12.70 -3.59 -0.59
N ASP A 134 13.75 -3.42 0.21
CA ASP A 134 14.82 -2.46 -0.02
C ASP A 134 14.36 -0.98 -0.14
N ASN A 135 13.22 -0.63 0.44
CA ASN A 135 12.74 0.74 0.45
C ASN A 135 13.39 1.54 1.60
N THR A 136 13.58 2.83 1.38
CA THR A 136 14.00 3.79 2.41
C THR A 136 12.82 4.67 2.78
N ILE A 137 12.40 4.63 4.03
CA ILE A 137 11.20 5.32 4.53
C ILE A 137 11.59 6.16 5.74
N SER A 138 11.31 7.45 5.72
CA SER A 138 11.75 8.33 6.82
C SER A 138 10.75 9.44 7.15
N GLY A 139 10.73 9.79 8.44
CA GLY A 139 9.95 10.93 8.96
C GLY A 139 8.44 10.78 8.89
N ILE A 140 7.92 9.57 8.75
CA ILE A 140 6.49 9.32 8.54
C ILE A 140 5.71 9.63 9.83
N ARG A 141 4.65 10.43 9.73
CA ARG A 141 3.82 10.84 10.88
C ARG A 141 3.05 9.72 11.58
N GLN A 142 3.05 8.50 11.05
CA GLN A 142 2.44 7.36 11.72
C GLN A 142 3.30 6.10 11.58
N THR A 143 3.09 5.28 10.57
CA THR A 143 3.72 3.96 10.41
C THR A 143 4.50 3.89 9.11
N GLY A 144 5.74 3.39 9.18
CA GLY A 144 6.56 3.20 7.98
C GLY A 144 5.92 2.23 7.00
N ILE A 145 5.67 0.99 7.42
CA ILE A 145 4.96 -0.02 6.61
C ILE A 145 3.78 -0.58 7.41
N LEU A 146 2.56 -0.43 6.90
CA LEU A 146 1.33 -0.93 7.52
C LEU A 146 0.67 -2.00 6.65
N LEU A 147 0.46 -3.19 7.22
CA LEU A 147 -0.49 -4.17 6.70
C LEU A 147 -1.78 -4.07 7.51
N TYR A 148 -2.93 -3.95 6.83
CA TYR A 148 -4.21 -3.70 7.48
C TYR A 148 -5.35 -4.48 6.86
N ASN A 149 -6.24 -5.02 7.71
CA ASN A 149 -7.52 -5.59 7.33
C ASN A 149 -7.44 -6.74 6.32
N ASN A 150 -6.97 -7.89 6.79
CA ASN A 150 -6.81 -9.14 6.02
C ASN A 150 -5.83 -9.04 4.84
N ALA A 151 -4.93 -8.07 4.85
CA ALA A 151 -3.89 -7.98 3.84
C ALA A 151 -2.74 -8.95 4.10
N SER A 152 -2.06 -9.38 3.04
CA SER A 152 -0.81 -10.12 3.18
C SER A 152 0.29 -9.62 2.26
N ALA A 153 1.53 -9.79 2.72
CA ALA A 153 2.72 -9.63 1.91
C ALA A 153 3.46 -10.97 1.83
N THR A 154 4.14 -11.21 0.72
CA THR A 154 5.05 -12.36 0.60
C THR A 154 6.31 -12.12 1.39
N THR A 155 6.94 -10.96 1.14
CA THR A 155 8.15 -10.55 1.85
C THR A 155 8.09 -9.07 2.24
N ILE A 156 8.71 -8.75 3.38
CA ILE A 156 9.04 -7.38 3.81
C ILE A 156 10.51 -7.41 4.25
N ASN A 157 11.43 -7.19 3.32
CA ASN A 157 12.85 -7.42 3.58
C ASN A 157 13.71 -6.22 3.20
N GLY A 158 14.83 -6.03 3.91
CA GLY A 158 15.86 -5.07 3.56
C GLY A 158 15.45 -3.60 3.64
N ASN A 159 14.28 -3.28 4.17
CA ASN A 159 13.83 -1.89 4.24
C ASN A 159 14.57 -1.12 5.33
N LYS A 160 14.87 0.15 5.06
CA LYS A 160 15.44 1.10 6.01
C LYS A 160 14.35 2.08 6.44
N ILE A 161 13.94 2.01 7.71
CA ILE A 161 12.83 2.80 8.25
C ILE A 161 13.32 3.62 9.44
N SER A 162 13.04 4.92 9.43
CA SER A 162 13.50 5.78 10.52
C SER A 162 12.57 6.96 10.80
N GLY A 163 12.51 7.39 12.08
CA GLY A 163 11.80 8.60 12.48
C GLY A 163 10.29 8.55 12.24
N CYS A 164 9.67 7.37 12.31
CA CYS A 164 8.23 7.24 12.25
C CYS A 164 7.62 7.59 13.62
N SER A 165 6.58 8.43 13.65
CA SER A 165 6.01 8.88 14.92
C SER A 165 5.30 7.78 15.72
N ALA A 166 4.98 6.65 15.10
CA ALA A 166 4.37 5.50 15.76
C ALA A 166 5.23 4.24 15.57
N TYR A 167 5.05 3.53 14.49
CA TYR A 167 5.64 2.20 14.28
C TYR A 167 6.55 2.18 13.04
N GLY A 168 7.57 1.34 13.09
CA GLY A 168 8.35 1.03 11.90
C GLY A 168 7.54 0.15 10.93
N ILE A 169 7.24 -1.08 11.36
CA ILE A 169 6.39 -2.03 10.62
C ILE A 169 5.26 -2.50 11.54
N ARG A 170 4.03 -2.45 11.06
CA ARG A 170 2.85 -2.91 11.83
C ARG A 170 1.95 -3.81 10.99
N LEU A 171 1.57 -4.95 11.57
CA LEU A 171 0.51 -5.82 11.08
C LEU A 171 -0.71 -5.64 11.97
N ASN A 172 -1.90 -5.47 11.38
CA ASN A 172 -3.13 -5.27 12.14
C ASN A 172 -4.34 -5.91 11.44
N LYS A 173 -5.24 -6.53 12.23
CA LYS A 173 -6.48 -7.17 11.76
C LYS A 173 -6.25 -8.30 10.74
N ASN A 174 -5.83 -9.47 11.24
CA ASN A 174 -5.66 -10.70 10.47
C ASN A 174 -4.70 -10.59 9.27
N CYS A 175 -3.66 -9.81 9.40
CA CYS A 175 -2.66 -9.66 8.36
C CYS A 175 -1.56 -10.72 8.46
N SER A 176 -0.87 -10.98 7.35
CA SER A 176 0.23 -11.95 7.37
C SER A 176 1.41 -11.55 6.48
N VAL A 177 2.60 -12.02 6.88
CA VAL A 177 3.78 -12.08 6.01
C VAL A 177 4.08 -13.56 5.79
N THR A 178 3.95 -14.03 4.54
CA THR A 178 3.84 -15.46 4.24
C THR A 178 5.18 -16.17 4.03
N GLN A 179 6.27 -15.43 3.76
CA GLN A 179 7.60 -16.01 3.61
C GLN A 179 8.61 -15.41 4.58
N SER A 180 8.88 -14.10 4.53
CA SER A 180 9.89 -13.50 5.39
C SER A 180 9.65 -12.02 5.70
N LEU A 181 9.92 -11.66 6.96
CA LEU A 181 10.06 -10.29 7.45
C LEU A 181 11.43 -10.16 8.10
N GLN A 182 12.48 -9.79 7.32
CA GLN A 182 13.85 -9.86 7.79
C GLN A 182 14.78 -8.83 7.14
N ASN A 183 15.95 -8.67 7.73
CA ASN A 183 16.99 -7.75 7.26
C ASN A 183 16.54 -6.29 7.16
N ASN A 184 15.45 -5.92 7.85
CA ASN A 184 15.05 -4.52 7.94
C ASN A 184 15.88 -3.82 9.02
N ILE A 185 16.22 -2.55 8.77
CA ILE A 185 16.89 -1.68 9.74
C ILE A 185 15.86 -0.64 10.18
N ILE A 186 15.48 -0.64 11.45
CA ILE A 186 14.43 0.21 11.98
C ILE A 186 14.94 0.98 13.17
N ARG A 187 14.75 2.30 13.19
CA ARG A 187 15.16 3.18 14.28
C ARG A 187 14.19 4.32 14.52
N ASP A 188 14.22 4.87 15.70
CA ASP A 188 13.45 6.07 16.07
C ASP A 188 11.94 5.94 15.80
N CYS A 189 11.35 4.79 16.19
CA CYS A 189 9.93 4.51 16.09
C CYS A 189 9.36 4.23 17.50
N PRO A 190 8.86 5.25 18.21
CA PRO A 190 8.68 5.19 19.68
C PRO A 190 7.59 4.22 20.16
N GLN A 191 6.61 3.88 19.32
CA GLN A 191 5.56 2.92 19.71
C GLN A 191 5.93 1.46 19.38
N GLY A 192 7.02 1.24 18.67
CA GLY A 192 7.56 -0.08 18.36
C GLY A 192 8.17 -0.19 16.96
N ALA A 193 9.30 -0.86 16.87
CA ALA A 193 9.96 -1.08 15.59
C ALA A 193 9.15 -2.04 14.71
N ILE A 194 8.77 -3.20 15.24
CA ILE A 194 7.94 -4.19 14.56
C ILE A 194 6.83 -4.64 15.51
N VAL A 195 5.58 -4.45 15.12
CA VAL A 195 4.40 -4.87 15.89
C VAL A 195 3.55 -5.81 15.04
N THR A 196 3.52 -7.07 15.42
CA THR A 196 2.89 -8.14 14.64
C THR A 196 1.39 -8.27 14.88
N GLY A 197 0.86 -7.64 15.92
CA GLY A 197 -0.58 -7.68 16.20
C GLY A 197 -1.12 -9.11 16.43
N GLU A 198 -0.38 -9.99 17.11
CA GLU A 198 -0.77 -11.38 17.37
C GLU A 198 -2.17 -11.52 17.97
N LYS A 199 -2.54 -10.63 18.89
CA LYS A 199 -3.88 -10.60 19.51
C LYS A 199 -5.01 -10.28 18.51
N SER A 200 -4.68 -9.77 17.31
CA SER A 200 -5.62 -9.50 16.21
C SER A 200 -5.45 -10.48 15.04
N GLY A 201 -4.94 -11.68 15.29
CA GLY A 201 -4.86 -12.77 14.31
C GLY A 201 -3.77 -12.61 13.25
N CYS A 202 -2.78 -11.76 13.47
CA CYS A 202 -1.70 -11.58 12.50
C CYS A 202 -0.61 -12.66 12.66
N THR A 203 0.02 -13.04 11.53
CA THR A 203 1.07 -14.04 11.49
C THR A 203 2.27 -13.60 10.67
N VAL A 204 3.46 -14.04 11.07
CA VAL A 204 4.71 -13.82 10.33
C VAL A 204 5.44 -15.17 10.21
N ALA A 205 5.63 -15.63 8.98
CA ALA A 205 6.42 -16.81 8.74
C ALA A 205 7.90 -16.55 9.11
N ASN A 206 8.54 -17.53 9.75
CA ASN A 206 9.93 -17.50 10.18
C ASN A 206 10.27 -16.40 11.24
N GLY A 207 9.26 -15.77 11.84
CA GLY A 207 9.43 -14.77 12.88
C GLY A 207 10.07 -13.45 12.43
N ILE A 208 10.58 -12.67 13.37
CA ILE A 208 11.10 -11.32 13.14
C ILE A 208 12.54 -11.11 13.61
N SER A 209 13.22 -12.17 14.03
CA SER A 209 14.53 -12.08 14.74
C SER A 209 15.70 -11.57 13.89
N GLN A 210 15.59 -11.62 12.58
CA GLN A 210 16.65 -11.21 11.63
C GLN A 210 16.56 -9.73 11.23
N ASN A 211 15.96 -8.88 12.06
CA ASN A 211 15.89 -7.44 11.84
C ASN A 211 16.81 -6.70 12.80
N THR A 212 17.35 -5.57 12.37
CA THR A 212 18.17 -4.68 13.22
C THR A 212 17.29 -3.55 13.75
N ILE A 213 17.18 -3.46 15.07
CA ILE A 213 16.43 -2.41 15.77
C ILE A 213 17.44 -1.53 16.51
N GLN A 214 17.38 -0.23 16.26
CA GLN A 214 18.30 0.77 16.81
C GLN A 214 17.54 1.88 17.52
#